data_3f2ea95b05b867ad67b2beeb3321e011
#
_entry.id   3f2ea95b05b867ad67b2beeb3321e011
#
_cell.length_a   1.000
_cell.length_b   1.000
_cell.length_c   1.000
_cell.angle_alpha   90.00
_cell.angle_beta   90.00
_cell.angle_gamma   90.00
#
_symmetry.space_group_name_H-M   'P 1'
#
loop_
_entity.id
_entity.type
_entity.pdbx_description
1 polymer ?
#
loop_
_entity_poly.entity_id
_entity_poly.type
_entity_poly.pdbx_seq_one_letter_code
_entity_poly.pdbx_strand_id
1 'polypeptide(L)'
;MSLMSREGTLSFSPQRQESFNQLVCVERWNETADVVSFRFQAGEPMKFDYKPGQFMTLVLEINGEQACRSYTLSSTPSRPYSLMVTIKRVEGGLVSNYLIDHLQPGQSVRVLPPTGQFNLFDIPAKKYLFLSAGCGITPMYSMSRYLTDSQMDADIAFVHSARSEADIIFKSSLATMAQRHSRFKLRYMLESITTETLWHGDEVLHEIGRLSAESLLNLVPDFAERTVFLCGPEPYMQAVKRLLGELNFDMAQLHHESFATAVKDAQHRVKQAEMQGIEPANSSSAFMLSIGDRKRELTSEQSLLEGIEAEGLPIIAACRSGVCGACKCQVLEGETESSSIMTLTPAEIEAGFVLACSTKLKSDITLSL
;
A
#
# COMPACT_ATOMS: atom_id res chain seq x y z
N MET A 1 -28.07 -3.61 -35.57
CA MET A 1 -27.13 -4.68 -35.31
C MET A 1 -26.71 -4.58 -33.84
N SER A 2 -27.21 -5.51 -33.06
CA SER A 2 -27.11 -5.55 -31.59
C SER A 2 -25.74 -6.09 -31.20
N LEU A 3 -25.01 -5.32 -30.38
CA LEU A 3 -23.77 -5.79 -29.71
C LEU A 3 -24.19 -6.49 -28.40
N MET A 4 -24.17 -7.82 -28.46
CA MET A 4 -24.40 -8.66 -27.29
C MET A 4 -23.26 -8.48 -26.29
N SER A 5 -23.61 -8.17 -25.04
CA SER A 5 -22.80 -8.28 -23.83
C SER A 5 -22.31 -9.72 -23.70
N ARG A 6 -20.99 -9.90 -23.66
CA ARG A 6 -20.38 -11.15 -23.18
C ARG A 6 -19.92 -10.94 -21.73
N GLU A 7 -20.76 -11.33 -20.80
CA GLU A 7 -20.36 -11.66 -19.44
C GLU A 7 -19.53 -12.96 -19.51
N GLY A 8 -18.22 -12.82 -19.54
CA GLY A 8 -17.29 -13.92 -19.39
C GLY A 8 -16.71 -13.91 -17.98
N THR A 9 -17.33 -14.63 -17.06
CA THR A 9 -16.73 -14.97 -15.77
C THR A 9 -15.50 -15.84 -16.04
N LEU A 10 -14.30 -15.26 -15.93
CA LEU A 10 -13.05 -16.01 -16.04
C LEU A 10 -12.85 -16.82 -14.75
N SER A 11 -13.25 -18.08 -14.78
CA SER A 11 -12.84 -19.06 -13.77
C SER A 11 -11.35 -19.36 -13.96
N PHE A 12 -10.54 -18.97 -12.99
CA PHE A 12 -9.12 -19.35 -12.98
C PHE A 12 -8.97 -20.85 -12.73
N SER A 13 -8.27 -21.54 -13.62
CA SER A 13 -7.86 -22.92 -13.35
C SER A 13 -6.83 -22.96 -12.22
N PRO A 14 -6.79 -24.04 -11.39
CA PRO A 14 -5.81 -24.18 -10.29
C PRO A 14 -4.35 -24.01 -10.74
N GLN A 15 -4.00 -24.46 -11.94
CA GLN A 15 -2.65 -24.31 -12.50
C GLN A 15 -2.23 -22.85 -12.80
N ARG A 16 -3.18 -21.96 -13.14
CA ARG A 16 -2.88 -20.54 -13.30
C ARG A 16 -2.64 -19.84 -11.96
N GLN A 17 -3.26 -20.31 -10.89
CA GLN A 17 -3.09 -19.78 -9.55
C GLN A 17 -1.72 -20.11 -8.97
N GLU A 18 -1.18 -21.30 -9.23
CA GLU A 18 0.16 -21.69 -8.81
C GLU A 18 1.25 -20.89 -9.53
N SER A 19 1.12 -20.64 -10.83
CA SER A 19 2.09 -19.83 -11.58
C SER A 19 2.07 -18.35 -11.21
N PHE A 20 0.96 -17.82 -10.68
CA PHE A 20 0.88 -16.46 -10.18
C PHE A 20 1.54 -16.31 -8.80
N ASN A 21 1.53 -17.34 -7.98
CA ASN A 21 2.11 -17.31 -6.64
C ASN A 21 3.66 -17.33 -6.62
N GLN A 22 4.31 -17.55 -7.76
CA GLN A 22 5.76 -17.50 -7.90
C GLN A 22 6.16 -16.64 -9.10
N LEU A 23 6.88 -15.56 -8.85
CA LEU A 23 7.35 -14.64 -9.87
C LEU A 23 8.87 -14.61 -9.92
N VAL A 24 9.42 -14.46 -11.14
CA VAL A 24 10.85 -14.32 -11.38
C VAL A 24 11.20 -12.83 -11.46
N CYS A 25 12.17 -12.37 -10.69
CA CYS A 25 12.78 -11.06 -10.87
C CYS A 25 13.55 -11.06 -12.20
N VAL A 26 13.15 -10.21 -13.14
CA VAL A 26 13.80 -10.12 -14.47
C VAL A 26 14.69 -8.92 -14.61
N GLU A 27 14.43 -7.86 -13.87
CA GLU A 27 15.21 -6.63 -13.88
C GLU A 27 15.26 -5.99 -12.48
N ARG A 28 16.35 -5.30 -12.23
CA ARG A 28 16.61 -4.54 -11.02
C ARG A 28 17.40 -3.28 -11.36
N TRP A 29 16.97 -2.11 -10.84
CA TRP A 29 17.73 -0.86 -10.98
C TRP A 29 17.50 0.09 -9.82
N ASN A 30 18.43 1.00 -9.61
CA ASN A 30 18.30 2.05 -8.60
C ASN A 30 17.49 3.22 -9.15
N GLU A 31 16.48 3.66 -8.42
CA GLU A 31 15.76 4.91 -8.68
C GLU A 31 16.48 6.09 -8.03
N THR A 32 16.96 5.88 -6.79
CA THR A 32 17.76 6.82 -5.99
C THR A 32 18.84 6.04 -5.23
N ALA A 33 19.61 6.71 -4.39
CA ALA A 33 20.65 6.07 -3.58
C ALA A 33 20.09 5.00 -2.60
N ASP A 34 18.84 5.16 -2.15
CA ASP A 34 18.20 4.30 -1.15
C ASP A 34 16.89 3.64 -1.64
N VAL A 35 16.57 3.75 -2.95
CA VAL A 35 15.36 3.19 -3.55
C VAL A 35 15.69 2.35 -4.78
N VAL A 36 15.18 1.12 -4.79
CA VAL A 36 15.40 0.14 -5.87
C VAL A 36 14.07 -0.33 -6.45
N SER A 37 13.97 -0.37 -7.76
CA SER A 37 12.86 -0.99 -8.48
C SER A 37 13.21 -2.40 -8.92
N PHE A 38 12.24 -3.31 -8.78
CA PHE A 38 12.31 -4.70 -9.21
C PHE A 38 11.17 -4.99 -10.17
N ARG A 39 11.48 -5.56 -11.33
CA ARG A 39 10.48 -6.03 -12.30
C ARG A 39 10.38 -7.54 -12.25
N PHE A 40 9.15 -8.03 -12.22
CA PHE A 40 8.81 -9.44 -12.12
C PHE A 40 7.99 -9.90 -13.31
N GLN A 41 8.19 -11.16 -13.70
CA GLN A 41 7.37 -11.89 -14.65
C GLN A 41 6.98 -13.25 -14.07
N ALA A 42 5.91 -13.84 -14.59
CA ALA A 42 5.61 -15.24 -14.34
C ALA A 42 6.60 -16.13 -15.11
N GLY A 43 6.77 -17.39 -14.67
CA GLY A 43 7.61 -18.37 -15.38
C GLY A 43 7.13 -18.65 -16.81
N GLU A 44 5.84 -18.56 -17.03
CA GLU A 44 5.21 -18.66 -18.35
C GLU A 44 4.59 -17.32 -18.75
N PRO A 45 4.52 -16.99 -20.05
CA PRO A 45 3.90 -15.74 -20.52
C PRO A 45 2.46 -15.63 -20.04
N MET A 46 2.17 -14.66 -19.20
CA MET A 46 0.83 -14.40 -18.70
C MET A 46 0.53 -12.89 -18.63
N LYS A 47 -0.74 -12.58 -18.71
CA LYS A 47 -1.26 -11.22 -18.50
C LYS A 47 -1.71 -11.09 -17.04
N PHE A 48 -1.15 -10.11 -16.36
CA PHE A 48 -1.57 -9.77 -15.00
C PHE A 48 -2.79 -8.84 -15.03
N ASP A 49 -3.79 -9.18 -14.24
CA ASP A 49 -4.99 -8.38 -14.07
C ASP A 49 -5.00 -7.78 -12.65
N TYR A 50 -5.01 -6.44 -12.58
CA TYR A 50 -5.03 -5.70 -11.32
C TYR A 50 -5.46 -4.25 -11.56
N LYS A 51 -5.83 -3.53 -10.50
CA LYS A 51 -6.21 -2.12 -10.56
C LYS A 51 -5.00 -1.22 -10.28
N PRO A 52 -4.84 -0.08 -10.99
CA PRO A 52 -3.71 0.83 -10.76
C PRO A 52 -3.81 1.45 -9.36
N GLY A 53 -2.77 1.27 -8.56
CA GLY A 53 -2.72 1.64 -7.14
C GLY A 53 -2.74 0.45 -6.18
N GLN A 54 -3.13 -0.74 -6.62
CA GLN A 54 -3.08 -1.95 -5.80
C GLN A 54 -1.65 -2.34 -5.43
N PHE A 55 -1.52 -3.13 -4.36
CA PHE A 55 -0.26 -3.70 -3.89
C PHE A 55 -0.27 -5.23 -3.99
N MET A 56 0.91 -5.85 -3.99
CA MET A 56 1.10 -7.28 -3.79
C MET A 56 1.95 -7.53 -2.56
N THR A 57 1.80 -8.70 -1.95
CA THR A 57 2.61 -9.10 -0.79
C THR A 57 3.68 -10.09 -1.23
N LEU A 58 4.94 -9.74 -0.98
CA LEU A 58 6.08 -10.65 -1.15
C LEU A 58 6.20 -11.56 0.07
N VAL A 59 6.38 -12.85 -0.15
CA VAL A 59 6.54 -13.88 0.87
C VAL A 59 7.97 -14.45 0.74
N LEU A 60 8.78 -14.20 1.74
CA LEU A 60 10.21 -14.51 1.78
C LEU A 60 10.51 -15.46 2.92
N GLU A 61 11.59 -16.21 2.79
CA GLU A 61 12.23 -16.92 3.89
C GLU A 61 13.54 -16.21 4.22
N ILE A 62 13.66 -15.68 5.42
CA ILE A 62 14.83 -14.92 5.89
C ILE A 62 15.28 -15.57 7.20
N ASN A 63 16.50 -16.10 7.22
CA ASN A 63 17.10 -16.79 8.39
C ASN A 63 16.25 -17.98 8.88
N GLY A 64 15.57 -18.70 7.98
CA GLY A 64 14.70 -19.83 8.31
C GLY A 64 13.31 -19.45 8.81
N GLU A 65 12.98 -18.16 8.83
CA GLU A 65 11.65 -17.65 9.21
C GLU A 65 10.94 -17.01 8.03
N GLN A 66 9.62 -17.22 7.95
CA GLN A 66 8.81 -16.59 6.92
C GLN A 66 8.60 -15.11 7.25
N ALA A 67 8.99 -14.25 6.32
CA ALA A 67 8.79 -12.81 6.40
C ALA A 67 7.97 -12.31 5.21
N CYS A 68 6.95 -11.50 5.47
CA CYS A 68 6.07 -10.97 4.44
C CYS A 68 6.04 -9.45 4.48
N ARG A 69 5.98 -8.81 3.29
CA ARG A 69 5.75 -7.35 3.17
C ARG A 69 4.98 -7.03 1.90
N SER A 70 4.04 -6.11 2.07
CA SER A 70 3.24 -5.57 0.97
C SER A 70 3.95 -4.37 0.35
N TYR A 71 3.96 -4.34 -0.99
CA TYR A 71 4.51 -3.25 -1.78
C TYR A 71 3.53 -2.89 -2.88
N THR A 72 3.24 -1.60 -3.02
CA THR A 72 2.40 -1.12 -4.11
C THR A 72 3.01 -1.48 -5.46
N LEU A 73 2.16 -1.93 -6.39
CA LEU A 73 2.55 -2.15 -7.77
C LEU A 73 2.79 -0.81 -8.45
N SER A 74 4.05 -0.45 -8.61
CA SER A 74 4.47 0.75 -9.35
C SER A 74 4.41 0.55 -10.87
N SER A 75 4.20 -0.69 -11.36
CA SER A 75 3.76 -0.96 -12.73
C SER A 75 2.32 -0.52 -12.96
N THR A 76 1.89 -0.56 -14.21
CA THR A 76 0.52 -0.18 -14.60
C THR A 76 -0.16 -1.34 -15.33
N PRO A 77 -1.47 -1.60 -15.11
CA PRO A 77 -2.19 -2.64 -15.84
C PRO A 77 -2.37 -2.37 -17.35
N SER A 78 -2.07 -1.15 -17.83
CA SER A 78 -1.93 -0.88 -19.26
C SER A 78 -0.75 -1.62 -19.91
N ARG A 79 0.21 -2.12 -19.09
CA ARG A 79 1.38 -2.91 -19.51
C ARG A 79 1.41 -4.25 -18.76
N PRO A 80 0.49 -5.16 -19.07
CA PRO A 80 0.10 -6.25 -18.17
C PRO A 80 1.02 -7.47 -18.12
N TYR A 81 2.17 -7.46 -18.81
CA TYR A 81 3.04 -8.64 -18.91
C TYR A 81 4.17 -8.68 -17.88
N SER A 82 4.24 -7.68 -17.01
CA SER A 82 5.17 -7.64 -15.89
C SER A 82 4.61 -6.83 -14.73
N LEU A 83 5.01 -7.18 -13.52
CA LEU A 83 4.73 -6.41 -12.31
C LEU A 83 6.01 -5.71 -11.86
N MET A 84 5.87 -4.53 -11.26
CA MET A 84 6.99 -3.79 -10.69
C MET A 84 6.67 -3.33 -9.28
N VAL A 85 7.61 -3.54 -8.37
CA VAL A 85 7.58 -2.90 -7.05
C VAL A 85 8.82 -2.04 -6.87
N THR A 86 8.68 -0.96 -6.11
CA THR A 86 9.75 -0.01 -5.85
C THR A 86 9.91 0.13 -4.34
N ILE A 87 11.09 -0.23 -3.86
CA ILE A 87 11.37 -0.50 -2.45
C ILE A 87 12.41 0.49 -1.95
N LYS A 88 12.08 1.22 -0.89
CA LYS A 88 13.02 2.06 -0.16
C LYS A 88 13.70 1.26 0.93
N ARG A 89 15.01 1.44 1.07
CA ARG A 89 15.78 0.93 2.20
C ARG A 89 15.28 1.58 3.49
N VAL A 90 14.90 0.75 4.45
CA VAL A 90 14.47 1.20 5.78
C VAL A 90 15.58 0.86 6.76
N GLU A 91 16.03 1.84 7.54
CA GLU A 91 17.02 1.61 8.58
C GLU A 91 16.53 0.56 9.59
N GLY A 92 17.32 -0.50 9.80
CA GLY A 92 16.93 -1.64 10.62
C GLY A 92 15.79 -2.51 10.06
N GLY A 93 15.31 -2.24 8.85
CA GLY A 93 14.24 -3.00 8.22
C GLY A 93 14.72 -4.37 7.72
N LEU A 94 14.10 -5.47 8.17
CA LEU A 94 14.48 -6.83 7.78
C LEU A 94 14.23 -7.08 6.28
N VAL A 95 12.99 -6.91 5.82
CA VAL A 95 12.58 -7.31 4.47
C VAL A 95 13.11 -6.37 3.39
N SER A 96 13.03 -5.04 3.60
CA SER A 96 13.52 -4.07 2.61
C SER A 96 15.01 -4.20 2.35
N ASN A 97 15.81 -4.38 3.42
CA ASN A 97 17.26 -4.57 3.31
C ASN A 97 17.59 -5.90 2.63
N TYR A 98 16.93 -7.00 3.05
CA TYR A 98 17.12 -8.30 2.43
C TYR A 98 16.86 -8.27 0.91
N LEU A 99 15.74 -7.69 0.48
CA LEU A 99 15.40 -7.58 -0.94
C LEU A 99 16.43 -6.76 -1.72
N ILE A 100 16.81 -5.58 -1.19
CA ILE A 100 17.76 -4.70 -1.86
C ILE A 100 19.16 -5.32 -1.93
N ASP A 101 19.59 -6.07 -0.91
CA ASP A 101 20.93 -6.63 -0.85
C ASP A 101 21.05 -7.98 -1.57
N HIS A 102 19.98 -8.79 -1.63
CA HIS A 102 20.08 -10.17 -2.09
C HIS A 102 19.27 -10.48 -3.35
N LEU A 103 18.12 -9.81 -3.59
CA LEU A 103 17.29 -10.16 -4.75
C LEU A 103 17.95 -9.69 -6.06
N GLN A 104 18.25 -10.67 -6.93
CA GLN A 104 18.90 -10.45 -8.22
C GLN A 104 18.01 -10.97 -9.36
N PRO A 105 18.20 -10.46 -10.59
CA PRO A 105 17.57 -11.03 -11.77
C PRO A 105 17.83 -12.56 -11.89
N GLY A 106 16.79 -13.30 -12.27
CA GLY A 106 16.78 -14.77 -12.33
C GLY A 106 16.27 -15.46 -11.06
N GLN A 107 16.18 -14.78 -9.95
CA GLN A 107 15.66 -15.34 -8.71
C GLN A 107 14.14 -15.26 -8.62
N SER A 108 13.53 -16.25 -8.01
CA SER A 108 12.08 -16.33 -7.82
C SER A 108 11.66 -15.87 -6.44
N VAL A 109 10.49 -15.23 -6.38
CA VAL A 109 9.86 -14.78 -5.12
C VAL A 109 8.41 -15.27 -5.10
N ARG A 110 7.97 -15.79 -3.97
CA ARG A 110 6.54 -16.08 -3.75
C ARG A 110 5.78 -14.80 -3.50
N VAL A 111 4.57 -14.72 -4.06
CA VAL A 111 3.72 -13.53 -3.93
C VAL A 111 2.28 -13.91 -3.65
N LEU A 112 1.56 -13.04 -2.94
CA LEU A 112 0.11 -13.08 -2.87
C LEU A 112 -0.48 -12.20 -3.98
N PRO A 113 -1.69 -12.51 -4.48
CA PRO A 113 -2.34 -11.76 -5.54
C PRO A 113 -2.48 -10.26 -5.21
N PRO A 114 -2.50 -9.38 -6.23
CA PRO A 114 -2.75 -7.97 -6.04
C PRO A 114 -4.07 -7.70 -5.34
N THR A 115 -4.06 -6.78 -4.38
CA THR A 115 -5.24 -6.35 -3.62
C THR A 115 -5.11 -4.88 -3.21
N GLY A 116 -6.18 -4.29 -2.66
CA GLY A 116 -6.21 -2.92 -2.17
C GLY A 116 -7.32 -2.10 -2.81
N GLN A 117 -7.94 -1.22 -2.00
CA GLN A 117 -9.05 -0.35 -2.43
C GLN A 117 -8.56 1.06 -2.83
N PHE A 118 -7.32 1.40 -2.55
CA PHE A 118 -6.70 2.66 -2.94
C PHE A 118 -6.28 2.63 -4.41
N ASN A 119 -7.28 2.73 -5.31
CA ASN A 119 -7.08 2.58 -6.74
C ASN A 119 -8.09 3.43 -7.55
N LEU A 120 -7.78 3.70 -8.81
CA LEU A 120 -8.60 4.54 -9.68
C LEU A 120 -9.98 3.96 -10.03
N PHE A 121 -10.16 2.64 -10.01
CA PHE A 121 -11.41 2.01 -10.43
C PHE A 121 -12.46 2.08 -9.34
N ASP A 122 -12.02 1.99 -8.09
CA ASP A 122 -12.90 2.12 -6.93
C ASP A 122 -13.12 3.60 -6.55
N ILE A 123 -12.22 4.50 -6.99
CA ILE A 123 -12.26 5.95 -6.72
C ILE A 123 -12.12 6.73 -8.05
N PRO A 124 -13.13 6.67 -8.94
CA PRO A 124 -13.06 7.35 -10.23
C PRO A 124 -13.30 8.86 -10.10
N ALA A 125 -12.51 9.67 -10.81
CA ALA A 125 -12.71 11.12 -10.92
C ALA A 125 -12.30 11.65 -12.30
N LYS A 126 -12.61 12.93 -12.58
CA LYS A 126 -12.15 13.64 -13.77
C LYS A 126 -10.94 14.54 -13.49
N LYS A 127 -10.85 15.05 -12.27
CA LYS A 127 -9.75 15.88 -11.78
C LYS A 127 -9.12 15.20 -10.57
N TYR A 128 -7.86 14.87 -10.68
CA TYR A 128 -7.08 14.25 -9.60
C TYR A 128 -6.04 15.21 -9.03
N LEU A 129 -5.84 15.18 -7.73
CA LEU A 129 -4.68 15.74 -7.07
C LEU A 129 -3.92 14.62 -6.37
N PHE A 130 -2.75 14.27 -6.89
CA PHE A 130 -1.86 13.27 -6.30
C PHE A 130 -0.84 13.97 -5.41
N LEU A 131 -0.93 13.74 -4.10
CA LEU A 131 -0.02 14.25 -3.08
C LEU A 131 0.84 13.10 -2.55
N SER A 132 2.13 13.13 -2.80
CA SER A 132 3.03 12.05 -2.41
C SER A 132 4.34 12.54 -1.81
N ALA A 133 4.95 11.70 -0.94
CA ALA A 133 6.30 11.90 -0.45
C ALA A 133 7.06 10.57 -0.39
N GLY A 134 8.34 10.58 -0.79
CA GLY A 134 9.17 9.39 -0.81
C GLY A 134 8.51 8.23 -1.57
N CYS A 135 8.52 7.00 -1.02
CA CYS A 135 7.89 5.84 -1.66
C CYS A 135 6.36 5.89 -1.77
N GLY A 136 5.68 6.84 -1.12
CA GLY A 136 4.26 7.08 -1.37
C GLY A 136 3.94 7.52 -2.80
N ILE A 137 4.95 7.76 -3.62
CA ILE A 137 4.81 8.03 -5.06
C ILE A 137 4.32 6.79 -5.83
N THR A 138 4.54 5.57 -5.35
CA THR A 138 4.33 4.33 -6.12
C THR A 138 2.88 4.14 -6.59
N PRO A 139 1.83 4.32 -5.76
CA PRO A 139 0.45 4.21 -6.25
C PRO A 139 0.10 5.33 -7.23
N MET A 140 0.53 6.57 -6.96
CA MET A 140 0.26 7.71 -7.86
C MET A 140 0.94 7.54 -9.21
N TYR A 141 2.15 6.99 -9.24
CA TYR A 141 2.87 6.69 -10.48
C TYR A 141 2.13 5.62 -11.30
N SER A 142 1.70 4.53 -10.68
CA SER A 142 0.89 3.47 -11.32
C SER A 142 -0.40 4.04 -11.93
N MET A 143 -1.13 4.85 -11.15
CA MET A 143 -2.38 5.51 -11.55
C MET A 143 -2.15 6.50 -12.71
N SER A 144 -1.16 7.39 -12.58
CA SER A 144 -0.82 8.37 -13.63
C SER A 144 -0.45 7.67 -14.93
N ARG A 145 0.35 6.62 -14.84
CA ARG A 145 0.76 5.84 -16.00
C ARG A 145 -0.42 5.18 -16.69
N TYR A 146 -1.37 4.62 -15.92
CA TYR A 146 -2.59 4.04 -16.47
C TYR A 146 -3.42 5.07 -17.22
N LEU A 147 -3.66 6.24 -16.61
CA LEU A 147 -4.45 7.31 -17.21
C LEU A 147 -3.82 7.84 -18.50
N THR A 148 -2.49 8.03 -18.50
CA THR A 148 -1.76 8.55 -19.67
C THR A 148 -1.60 7.51 -20.77
N ASP A 149 -1.28 6.25 -20.45
CA ASP A 149 -1.16 5.19 -21.46
C ASP A 149 -2.51 4.87 -22.11
N SER A 150 -3.62 4.97 -21.36
CA SER A 150 -4.99 4.71 -21.84
C SER A 150 -5.63 5.93 -22.49
N GLN A 151 -4.94 7.06 -22.59
CA GLN A 151 -5.41 8.33 -23.12
C GLN A 151 -6.76 8.78 -22.54
N MET A 152 -6.96 8.51 -21.23
CA MET A 152 -8.18 8.91 -20.54
C MET A 152 -8.24 10.44 -20.40
N ASP A 153 -9.46 10.99 -20.53
CA ASP A 153 -9.73 12.41 -20.37
C ASP A 153 -9.74 12.80 -18.87
N ALA A 154 -8.55 12.79 -18.26
CA ALA A 154 -8.35 13.11 -16.85
C ALA A 154 -7.36 14.29 -16.70
N ASP A 155 -7.70 15.23 -15.82
CA ASP A 155 -6.80 16.32 -15.41
C ASP A 155 -6.07 15.90 -14.13
N ILE A 156 -4.74 15.81 -14.19
CA ILE A 156 -3.90 15.33 -13.10
C ILE A 156 -2.96 16.44 -12.64
N ALA A 157 -3.12 16.89 -11.41
CA ALA A 157 -2.11 17.65 -10.69
C ALA A 157 -1.30 16.67 -9.82
N PHE A 158 -0.03 16.50 -10.13
CA PHE A 158 0.87 15.58 -9.44
C PHE A 158 1.89 16.37 -8.63
N VAL A 159 1.75 16.40 -7.30
CA VAL A 159 2.67 17.09 -6.39
C VAL A 159 3.47 16.06 -5.59
N HIS A 160 4.77 16.00 -5.83
CA HIS A 160 5.67 15.08 -5.12
C HIS A 160 6.67 15.85 -4.25
N SER A 161 6.72 15.46 -2.98
CA SER A 161 7.67 16.00 -2.01
C SER A 161 8.89 15.09 -1.87
N ALA A 162 10.08 15.65 -2.04
CA ALA A 162 11.37 14.97 -1.88
C ALA A 162 12.36 15.83 -1.10
N ARG A 163 13.40 15.23 -0.54
CA ARG A 163 14.45 15.98 0.18
C ARG A 163 15.27 16.84 -0.78
N SER A 164 15.62 16.26 -1.91
CA SER A 164 16.37 16.92 -2.97
C SER A 164 15.96 16.36 -4.33
N GLU A 165 16.47 16.95 -5.40
CA GLU A 165 16.28 16.45 -6.76
C GLU A 165 16.77 15.01 -6.96
N ALA A 166 17.89 14.63 -6.32
CA ALA A 166 18.46 13.29 -6.37
C ALA A 166 17.58 12.23 -5.69
N ASP A 167 16.66 12.65 -4.81
CA ASP A 167 15.71 11.79 -4.11
C ASP A 167 14.38 11.62 -4.86
N ILE A 168 14.22 12.22 -6.05
CA ILE A 168 12.98 12.10 -6.84
C ILE A 168 12.92 10.73 -7.51
N ILE A 169 12.04 9.88 -7.02
CA ILE A 169 11.76 8.56 -7.59
C ILE A 169 11.01 8.74 -8.92
N PHE A 170 11.33 7.94 -9.94
CA PHE A 170 10.73 7.99 -11.29
C PHE A 170 10.89 9.32 -12.03
N LYS A 171 11.85 10.15 -11.67
CA LYS A 171 12.04 11.51 -12.22
C LYS A 171 11.92 11.58 -13.74
N SER A 172 12.70 10.77 -14.48
CA SER A 172 12.71 10.79 -15.95
C SER A 172 11.38 10.33 -16.56
N SER A 173 10.73 9.35 -15.95
CA SER A 173 9.43 8.85 -16.41
C SER A 173 8.32 9.86 -16.20
N LEU A 174 8.30 10.54 -15.04
CA LEU A 174 7.34 11.61 -14.74
C LEU A 174 7.52 12.82 -15.66
N ALA A 175 8.76 13.24 -15.91
CA ALA A 175 9.07 14.31 -16.86
C ALA A 175 8.58 13.96 -18.27
N THR A 176 8.81 12.72 -18.71
CA THR A 176 8.31 12.25 -20.02
C THR A 176 6.78 12.27 -20.09
N MET A 177 6.08 11.91 -19.03
CA MET A 177 4.61 12.00 -18.97
C MET A 177 4.15 13.46 -19.06
N ALA A 178 4.79 14.37 -18.31
CA ALA A 178 4.47 15.80 -18.35
C ALA A 178 4.65 16.42 -19.75
N GLN A 179 5.72 16.06 -20.43
CA GLN A 179 5.96 16.54 -21.82
C GLN A 179 4.95 16.01 -22.84
N ARG A 180 4.43 14.79 -22.64
CA ARG A 180 3.52 14.14 -23.62
C ARG A 180 2.05 14.42 -23.38
N HIS A 181 1.67 14.78 -22.16
CA HIS A 181 0.27 14.91 -21.74
C HIS A 181 0.04 16.26 -21.08
N SER A 182 -0.54 17.20 -21.83
CA SER A 182 -0.78 18.59 -21.38
C SER A 182 -1.68 18.69 -20.13
N ARG A 183 -2.49 17.65 -19.85
CA ARG A 183 -3.32 17.56 -18.64
C ARG A 183 -2.63 16.87 -17.47
N PHE A 184 -1.39 16.43 -17.62
CA PHE A 184 -0.56 15.91 -16.54
C PHE A 184 0.38 17.02 -16.06
N LYS A 185 0.00 17.70 -14.97
CA LYS A 185 0.74 18.82 -14.40
C LYS A 185 1.65 18.34 -13.28
N LEU A 186 2.93 18.16 -13.58
CA LEU A 186 3.94 17.72 -12.62
C LEU A 186 4.46 18.90 -11.79
N ARG A 187 4.55 18.70 -10.47
CA ARG A 187 5.00 19.68 -9.48
C ARG A 187 5.88 19.02 -8.44
N TYR A 188 6.90 19.73 -7.96
CA TYR A 188 7.77 19.22 -6.90
C TYR A 188 7.83 20.17 -5.70
N MET A 189 7.87 19.58 -4.50
CA MET A 189 8.25 20.24 -3.25
C MET A 189 9.61 19.68 -2.82
N LEU A 190 10.66 20.52 -2.75
CA LEU A 190 12.00 20.08 -2.40
C LEU A 190 12.47 20.75 -1.11
N GLU A 191 12.97 19.98 -0.13
CA GLU A 191 13.52 20.56 1.10
C GLU A 191 14.81 21.34 0.83
N SER A 192 15.58 20.93 -0.19
CA SER A 192 16.79 21.62 -0.63
C SER A 192 17.01 21.51 -2.13
N ILE A 193 17.61 22.54 -2.73
CA ILE A 193 18.10 22.52 -4.11
C ILE A 193 19.61 22.72 -4.08
N THR A 194 20.33 21.97 -4.93
CA THR A 194 21.74 22.26 -5.20
C THR A 194 21.82 23.31 -6.30
N THR A 195 22.84 24.18 -6.26
CA THR A 195 23.08 25.28 -7.21
C THR A 195 23.27 24.82 -8.67
N GLU A 196 23.46 23.53 -8.91
CA GLU A 196 23.65 22.92 -10.23
C GLU A 196 22.35 22.33 -10.81
N THR A 197 21.21 22.46 -10.12
CA THR A 197 19.93 21.92 -10.58
C THR A 197 19.42 22.76 -11.77
N LEU A 198 19.76 22.35 -12.99
CA LEU A 198 19.21 22.91 -14.22
C LEU A 198 17.91 22.16 -14.55
N TRP A 199 16.77 22.72 -14.18
CA TRP A 199 15.48 22.27 -14.69
C TRP A 199 15.36 22.69 -16.16
N HIS A 200 15.42 21.73 -17.06
CA HIS A 200 15.19 22.01 -18.48
C HIS A 200 13.68 22.01 -18.77
N GLY A 201 13.11 23.20 -18.95
CA GLY A 201 11.75 23.43 -19.42
C GLY A 201 10.82 24.07 -18.38
N ASP A 202 9.96 24.97 -18.85
CA ASP A 202 8.94 25.69 -18.04
C ASP A 202 7.77 24.81 -17.58
N GLU A 203 7.79 23.51 -17.92
CA GLU A 203 6.65 22.60 -17.72
C GLU A 203 6.60 21.99 -16.31
N VAL A 204 7.71 22.01 -15.55
CA VAL A 204 7.79 21.44 -14.22
C VAL A 204 8.04 22.54 -13.19
N LEU A 205 6.98 22.93 -12.49
CA LEU A 205 7.11 23.87 -11.38
C LEU A 205 7.63 23.15 -10.13
N HIS A 206 8.47 23.85 -9.36
CA HIS A 206 8.94 23.39 -8.06
C HIS A 206 8.93 24.54 -7.06
N GLU A 207 8.74 24.19 -5.79
CA GLU A 207 8.88 25.09 -4.65
C GLU A 207 9.82 24.49 -3.61
N ILE A 208 10.44 25.35 -2.81
CA ILE A 208 11.37 24.95 -1.77
C ILE A 208 10.66 24.89 -0.43
N GLY A 209 10.93 23.86 0.33
CA GLY A 209 10.38 23.63 1.65
C GLY A 209 9.35 22.52 1.70
N ARG A 210 8.57 22.51 2.78
CA ARG A 210 7.46 21.56 2.97
C ARG A 210 6.18 22.14 2.42
N LEU A 211 5.26 21.27 1.99
CA LEU A 211 3.96 21.70 1.50
C LEU A 211 3.22 22.56 2.54
N SER A 212 2.86 23.77 2.13
CA SER A 212 2.12 24.78 2.91
C SER A 212 0.83 25.17 2.18
N ALA A 213 -0.03 25.97 2.84
CA ALA A 213 -1.23 26.51 2.20
C ALA A 213 -0.86 27.39 0.99
N GLU A 214 0.14 28.23 1.14
CA GLU A 214 0.62 29.11 0.08
C GLU A 214 1.15 28.31 -1.12
N SER A 215 2.04 27.33 -0.88
CA SER A 215 2.60 26.50 -1.94
C SER A 215 1.52 25.64 -2.63
N LEU A 216 0.56 25.10 -1.87
CA LEU A 216 -0.54 24.33 -2.47
C LEU A 216 -1.40 25.20 -3.38
N LEU A 217 -1.77 26.41 -2.94
CA LEU A 217 -2.55 27.37 -3.74
C LEU A 217 -1.80 27.83 -4.99
N ASN A 218 -0.49 28.03 -4.90
CA ASN A 218 0.35 28.41 -6.04
C ASN A 218 0.48 27.27 -7.06
N LEU A 219 0.75 26.04 -6.58
CA LEU A 219 0.99 24.88 -7.44
C LEU A 219 -0.31 24.31 -8.04
N VAL A 220 -1.42 24.37 -7.30
CA VAL A 220 -2.71 23.77 -7.67
C VAL A 220 -3.84 24.68 -7.21
N PRO A 221 -4.11 25.82 -7.89
CA PRO A 221 -5.12 26.79 -7.49
C PRO A 221 -6.54 26.21 -7.39
N ASP A 222 -6.84 25.19 -8.17
CA ASP A 222 -8.13 24.49 -8.22
C ASP A 222 -8.15 23.20 -7.36
N PHE A 223 -7.29 23.11 -6.34
CA PHE A 223 -7.18 21.90 -5.49
C PHE A 223 -8.52 21.47 -4.87
N ALA A 224 -9.37 22.43 -4.52
CA ALA A 224 -10.68 22.18 -3.91
C ALA A 224 -11.69 21.45 -4.83
N GLU A 225 -11.45 21.46 -6.14
CA GLU A 225 -12.30 20.79 -7.14
C GLU A 225 -11.82 19.36 -7.46
N ARG A 226 -10.75 18.90 -6.81
CA ARG A 226 -10.05 17.66 -7.17
C ARG A 226 -10.29 16.55 -6.15
N THR A 227 -10.39 15.33 -6.63
CA THR A 227 -10.29 14.15 -5.77
C THR A 227 -8.82 13.94 -5.41
N VAL A 228 -8.52 13.96 -4.11
CA VAL A 228 -7.16 13.90 -3.57
C VAL A 228 -6.78 12.48 -3.21
N PHE A 229 -5.65 12.02 -3.75
CA PHE A 229 -4.97 10.80 -3.32
C PHE A 229 -3.70 11.18 -2.57
N LEU A 230 -3.56 10.70 -1.34
CA LEU A 230 -2.45 11.03 -0.44
C LEU A 230 -1.72 9.78 0.01
N CYS A 231 -0.39 9.72 -0.20
CA CYS A 231 0.45 8.65 0.33
C CYS A 231 1.88 9.14 0.62
N GLY A 232 2.46 8.68 1.71
CA GLY A 232 3.80 9.05 2.14
C GLY A 232 4.08 8.66 3.58
N PRO A 233 5.19 9.14 4.16
CA PRO A 233 5.48 8.98 5.58
C PRO A 233 4.37 9.55 6.47
N GLU A 234 4.09 8.90 7.59
CA GLU A 234 3.00 9.31 8.49
C GLU A 234 3.04 10.79 8.90
N PRO A 235 4.20 11.39 9.27
CA PRO A 235 4.26 12.82 9.58
C PRO A 235 3.87 13.72 8.42
N TYR A 236 4.20 13.34 7.18
CA TYR A 236 3.78 14.05 5.97
C TYR A 236 2.26 13.98 5.78
N MET A 237 1.70 12.78 5.86
CA MET A 237 0.26 12.59 5.68
C MET A 237 -0.55 13.36 6.73
N GLN A 238 -0.13 13.36 7.99
CA GLN A 238 -0.76 14.11 9.06
C GLN A 238 -0.68 15.63 8.82
N ALA A 239 0.45 16.13 8.33
CA ALA A 239 0.62 17.53 7.99
C ALA A 239 -0.31 17.94 6.84
N VAL A 240 -0.40 17.12 5.78
CA VAL A 240 -1.28 17.38 4.63
C VAL A 240 -2.75 17.33 5.03
N LYS A 241 -3.17 16.37 5.86
CA LYS A 241 -4.55 16.28 6.36
C LYS A 241 -4.95 17.53 7.15
N ARG A 242 -4.07 18.01 8.03
CA ARG A 242 -4.31 19.27 8.77
C ARG A 242 -4.41 20.45 7.83
N LEU A 243 -3.47 20.56 6.89
CA LEU A 243 -3.44 21.65 5.90
C LEU A 243 -4.74 21.70 5.08
N LEU A 244 -5.22 20.56 4.57
CA LEU A 244 -6.47 20.51 3.82
C LEU A 244 -7.67 20.87 4.70
N GLY A 245 -7.69 20.46 5.97
CA GLY A 245 -8.73 20.84 6.93
C GLY A 245 -8.73 22.35 7.21
N GLU A 246 -7.57 22.98 7.39
CA GLU A 246 -7.42 24.45 7.58
C GLU A 246 -7.88 25.24 6.35
N LEU A 247 -7.73 24.66 5.15
CA LEU A 247 -8.21 25.24 3.89
C LEU A 247 -9.69 24.93 3.59
N ASN A 248 -10.42 24.32 4.52
CA ASN A 248 -11.82 23.92 4.37
C ASN A 248 -12.06 22.99 3.16
N PHE A 249 -11.10 22.11 2.85
CA PHE A 249 -11.25 21.10 1.82
C PHE A 249 -12.34 20.08 2.22
N ASP A 250 -13.12 19.61 1.24
CA ASP A 250 -14.07 18.52 1.48
C ASP A 250 -13.32 17.20 1.74
N MET A 251 -13.19 16.84 3.01
CA MET A 251 -12.45 15.63 3.44
C MET A 251 -13.06 14.33 2.92
N ALA A 252 -14.30 14.32 2.40
CA ALA A 252 -14.87 13.15 1.72
C ALA A 252 -14.20 12.89 0.37
N GLN A 253 -13.55 13.89 -0.23
CA GLN A 253 -12.76 13.78 -1.45
C GLN A 253 -11.28 13.41 -1.19
N LEU A 254 -10.87 13.24 0.08
CA LEU A 254 -9.53 12.82 0.44
C LEU A 254 -9.43 11.31 0.68
N HIS A 255 -8.71 10.64 -0.19
CA HIS A 255 -8.38 9.22 -0.07
C HIS A 255 -6.90 9.07 0.25
N HIS A 256 -6.54 8.15 1.14
CA HIS A 256 -5.16 7.97 1.55
C HIS A 256 -4.81 6.52 1.85
N GLU A 257 -3.54 6.18 1.62
CA GLU A 257 -2.96 4.88 1.98
C GLU A 257 -1.71 5.10 2.83
N SER A 258 -1.59 4.35 3.93
CA SER A 258 -0.44 4.41 4.84
C SER A 258 0.42 3.16 4.70
N PHE A 259 1.75 3.35 4.59
CA PHE A 259 2.74 2.26 4.62
C PHE A 259 3.29 1.99 6.03
N ALA A 260 2.71 2.62 7.07
CA ALA A 260 3.10 2.41 8.45
C ALA A 260 2.89 0.94 8.83
N THR A 261 3.96 0.26 9.16
CA THR A 261 3.93 -1.11 9.65
C THR A 261 3.61 -1.12 11.14
N ALA A 262 2.70 -1.99 11.56
CA ALA A 262 2.36 -2.26 12.97
C ALA A 262 3.57 -2.61 13.88
N VAL A 263 4.76 -2.79 13.32
CA VAL A 263 6.02 -3.05 14.04
C VAL A 263 6.39 -1.91 15.01
N LYS A 264 6.02 -0.65 14.70
CA LYS A 264 6.31 0.47 15.63
C LYS A 264 5.41 0.47 16.85
N ASP A 265 4.18 0.01 16.74
CA ASP A 265 3.24 0.01 17.88
C ASP A 265 3.59 -1.07 18.91
N ALA A 266 4.01 -2.25 18.48
CA ALA A 266 4.45 -3.30 19.39
C ALA A 266 5.74 -2.93 20.11
N GLN A 267 6.74 -2.40 19.40
CA GLN A 267 8.01 -1.96 20.00
C GLN A 267 7.86 -0.71 20.89
N HIS A 268 6.94 0.20 20.54
CA HIS A 268 6.66 1.37 21.37
C HIS A 268 5.91 1.01 22.67
N ARG A 269 5.00 0.04 22.62
CA ARG A 269 4.28 -0.46 23.81
C ARG A 269 5.22 -1.21 24.75
N VAL A 270 6.12 -2.04 24.23
CA VAL A 270 7.13 -2.72 25.06
C VAL A 270 8.08 -1.71 25.73
N LYS A 271 8.59 -0.73 24.96
CA LYS A 271 9.47 0.32 25.53
C LYS A 271 8.75 1.25 26.50
N GLN A 272 7.47 1.58 26.28
CA GLN A 272 6.70 2.39 27.23
C GLN A 272 6.35 1.62 28.50
N ALA A 273 6.07 0.32 28.41
CA ALA A 273 5.86 -0.53 29.57
C ALA A 273 7.15 -0.69 30.42
N GLU A 274 8.31 -0.84 29.77
CA GLU A 274 9.61 -0.92 30.44
C GLU A 274 10.05 0.42 31.06
N MET A 275 9.68 1.57 30.48
CA MET A 275 10.04 2.89 31.00
C MET A 275 9.11 3.39 32.13
N GLN A 276 7.91 2.85 32.28
CA GLN A 276 6.95 3.35 33.27
C GLN A 276 6.84 2.53 34.56
N GLY A 277 7.55 1.40 34.67
CA GLY A 277 7.59 0.60 35.89
C GLY A 277 6.21 0.22 36.45
N ILE A 278 5.19 0.18 35.58
CA ILE A 278 3.81 -0.14 35.96
C ILE A 278 3.67 -1.65 35.93
N GLU A 279 3.49 -2.24 37.09
CA GLU A 279 3.01 -3.61 37.17
C GLU A 279 1.68 -3.73 36.38
N PRO A 280 1.45 -4.82 35.64
CA PRO A 280 0.23 -4.96 34.84
C PRO A 280 -0.97 -4.91 35.75
N ALA A 281 -1.79 -3.87 35.61
CA ALA A 281 -3.08 -3.79 36.30
C ALA A 281 -3.94 -4.96 35.81
N ASN A 282 -4.26 -5.85 36.75
CA ASN A 282 -4.98 -7.08 36.58
C ASN A 282 -6.48 -6.80 36.34
N SER A 283 -6.88 -6.50 35.10
CA SER A 283 -8.29 -6.49 34.64
C SER A 283 -8.46 -6.60 33.12
N SER A 284 -7.65 -7.38 32.42
CA SER A 284 -7.98 -7.75 31.02
C SER A 284 -9.02 -8.87 31.07
N SER A 285 -10.23 -8.62 30.56
CA SER A 285 -11.23 -9.67 30.35
C SER A 285 -10.62 -10.75 29.44
N ALA A 286 -10.78 -12.00 29.84
CA ALA A 286 -10.36 -13.13 29.03
C ALA A 286 -11.59 -13.72 28.34
N PHE A 287 -11.44 -14.10 27.07
CA PHE A 287 -12.52 -14.67 26.26
C PHE A 287 -12.04 -15.96 25.59
N MET A 288 -12.98 -16.85 25.32
CA MET A 288 -12.69 -18.14 24.70
C MET A 288 -12.73 -18.03 23.17
N LEU A 289 -11.61 -18.34 22.54
CA LEU A 289 -11.50 -18.56 21.08
C LEU A 289 -11.71 -20.04 20.80
N SER A 290 -12.73 -20.38 19.99
CA SER A 290 -13.02 -21.75 19.51
C SER A 290 -12.79 -21.85 18.01
N ILE A 291 -12.00 -22.86 17.57
CA ILE A 291 -11.71 -23.13 16.16
C ILE A 291 -11.79 -24.65 15.94
N GLY A 292 -12.91 -25.11 15.37
CA GLY A 292 -13.21 -26.54 15.34
C GLY A 292 -13.22 -27.14 16.75
N ASP A 293 -12.41 -28.17 16.99
CA ASP A 293 -12.30 -28.83 18.30
C ASP A 293 -11.32 -28.14 19.27
N ARG A 294 -10.61 -27.11 18.81
CA ARG A 294 -9.62 -26.39 19.62
C ARG A 294 -10.24 -25.21 20.34
N LYS A 295 -9.82 -25.00 21.59
CA LYS A 295 -10.27 -23.89 22.42
C LYS A 295 -9.09 -23.25 23.11
N ARG A 296 -9.03 -21.93 23.08
CA ARG A 296 -7.97 -21.14 23.70
C ARG A 296 -8.53 -19.89 24.34
N GLU A 297 -8.09 -19.62 25.54
CA GLU A 297 -8.36 -18.37 26.23
C GLU A 297 -7.42 -17.27 25.73
N LEU A 298 -7.98 -16.12 25.31
CA LEU A 298 -7.25 -14.93 24.90
C LEU A 298 -7.68 -13.75 25.77
N THR A 299 -6.72 -12.90 26.10
CA THR A 299 -7.03 -11.62 26.74
C THR A 299 -7.62 -10.65 25.72
N SER A 300 -8.41 -9.67 26.18
CA SER A 300 -8.99 -8.62 25.34
C SER A 300 -7.94 -7.78 24.58
N GLU A 301 -6.65 -7.87 24.94
CA GLU A 301 -5.56 -7.17 24.26
C GLU A 301 -4.93 -7.99 23.13
N GLN A 302 -5.08 -9.29 23.12
CA GLN A 302 -4.53 -10.18 22.11
C GLN A 302 -5.37 -10.16 20.83
N SER A 303 -4.72 -10.26 19.68
CA SER A 303 -5.38 -10.40 18.37
C SER A 303 -5.83 -11.85 18.16
N LEU A 304 -6.83 -12.05 17.30
CA LEU A 304 -7.23 -13.39 16.84
C LEU A 304 -6.05 -14.14 16.20
N LEU A 305 -5.18 -13.43 15.47
CA LEU A 305 -4.02 -14.03 14.85
C LEU A 305 -3.08 -14.68 15.87
N GLU A 306 -2.80 -13.99 16.98
CA GLU A 306 -1.96 -14.54 18.06
C GLU A 306 -2.55 -15.81 18.64
N GLY A 307 -3.88 -15.87 18.78
CA GLY A 307 -4.58 -17.08 19.22
C GLY A 307 -4.49 -18.23 18.23
N ILE A 308 -4.69 -17.95 16.95
CA ILE A 308 -4.64 -18.96 15.88
C ILE A 308 -3.22 -19.54 15.74
N GLU A 309 -2.20 -18.66 15.74
CA GLU A 309 -0.79 -19.05 15.67
C GLU A 309 -0.35 -19.88 16.88
N ALA A 310 -0.79 -19.50 18.07
CA ALA A 310 -0.47 -20.24 19.30
C ALA A 310 -1.09 -21.65 19.34
N GLU A 311 -2.18 -21.89 18.59
CA GLU A 311 -2.74 -23.22 18.39
C GLU A 311 -2.06 -24.00 17.25
N GLY A 312 -1.07 -23.39 16.58
CA GLY A 312 -0.36 -24.01 15.45
C GLY A 312 -1.26 -24.25 14.24
N LEU A 313 -2.33 -23.47 14.08
CA LEU A 313 -3.25 -23.60 12.96
C LEU A 313 -2.71 -22.83 11.73
N PRO A 314 -2.94 -23.36 10.51
CA PRO A 314 -2.44 -22.74 9.29
C PRO A 314 -3.20 -21.45 8.97
N ILE A 315 -2.56 -20.31 9.19
CA ILE A 315 -3.05 -18.99 8.75
C ILE A 315 -1.90 -18.19 8.14
N ILE A 316 -2.15 -17.51 7.05
CA ILE A 316 -1.13 -16.67 6.43
C ILE A 316 -1.10 -15.32 7.13
N ALA A 317 -0.05 -15.07 7.91
CA ALA A 317 0.18 -13.80 8.58
C ALA A 317 1.20 -12.95 7.82
N ALA A 318 0.75 -12.17 6.83
CA ALA A 318 1.65 -11.42 5.96
C ALA A 318 2.04 -10.04 6.56
N CYS A 319 1.14 -9.06 6.55
CA CYS A 319 1.45 -7.70 7.00
C CYS A 319 1.30 -7.49 8.51
N ARG A 320 0.53 -8.31 9.20
CA ARG A 320 0.17 -8.21 10.64
C ARG A 320 -0.42 -6.84 11.05
N SER A 321 -0.96 -6.09 10.09
CA SER A 321 -1.48 -4.72 10.28
C SER A 321 -2.86 -4.49 9.68
N GLY A 322 -3.55 -5.56 9.28
CA GLY A 322 -4.91 -5.49 8.74
C GLY A 322 -5.01 -4.89 7.33
N VAL A 323 -3.93 -4.88 6.54
CA VAL A 323 -3.93 -4.21 5.22
C VAL A 323 -3.80 -5.16 4.03
N CYS A 324 -3.27 -6.40 4.19
CA CYS A 324 -3.03 -7.29 3.06
C CYS A 324 -4.12 -8.33 2.81
N GLY A 325 -5.06 -8.51 3.73
CA GLY A 325 -6.14 -9.49 3.61
C GLY A 325 -5.72 -10.96 3.77
N ALA A 326 -4.42 -11.26 3.95
CA ALA A 326 -3.91 -12.62 3.99
C ALA A 326 -4.40 -13.46 5.18
N CYS A 327 -4.67 -12.81 6.32
CA CYS A 327 -5.17 -13.43 7.55
C CYS A 327 -6.69 -13.37 7.67
N LYS A 328 -7.42 -13.36 6.55
CA LYS A 328 -8.88 -13.32 6.55
C LYS A 328 -9.44 -14.64 7.11
N CYS A 329 -10.34 -14.53 8.09
CA CYS A 329 -11.08 -15.63 8.68
C CYS A 329 -12.51 -15.18 8.94
N GLN A 330 -13.41 -16.13 9.22
CA GLN A 330 -14.83 -15.84 9.44
C GLN A 330 -15.20 -16.05 10.89
N VAL A 331 -15.79 -15.05 11.54
CA VAL A 331 -16.43 -15.15 12.84
C VAL A 331 -17.82 -15.72 12.64
N LEU A 332 -18.06 -16.91 13.20
CA LEU A 332 -19.34 -17.59 13.11
C LEU A 332 -20.27 -17.18 14.25
N GLU A 333 -19.70 -16.97 15.44
CA GLU A 333 -20.44 -16.57 16.64
C GLU A 333 -19.58 -15.64 17.52
N GLY A 334 -20.23 -14.70 18.22
CA GLY A 334 -19.62 -13.78 19.16
C GLY A 334 -19.32 -12.40 18.59
N GLU A 335 -18.77 -11.52 19.43
CA GLU A 335 -18.48 -10.13 19.11
C GLU A 335 -16.98 -9.86 19.05
N THR A 336 -16.57 -9.08 18.06
CA THR A 336 -15.17 -8.69 17.85
C THR A 336 -15.04 -7.19 17.62
N GLU A 337 -13.85 -6.66 17.85
CA GLU A 337 -13.46 -5.31 17.49
C GLU A 337 -12.31 -5.34 16.49
N SER A 338 -12.56 -4.86 15.28
CA SER A 338 -11.55 -4.79 14.21
C SER A 338 -11.03 -3.36 14.05
N SER A 339 -9.73 -3.17 14.13
CA SER A 339 -9.07 -1.89 13.85
C SER A 339 -8.86 -1.63 12.36
N SER A 340 -9.06 -2.63 11.50
CA SER A 340 -8.97 -2.52 10.05
C SER A 340 -9.87 -3.54 9.35
N ILE A 341 -10.55 -3.06 8.32
CA ILE A 341 -11.37 -3.84 7.38
C ILE A 341 -10.92 -3.60 5.93
N MET A 342 -9.72 -3.08 5.73
CA MET A 342 -9.26 -2.42 4.50
C MET A 342 -9.38 -3.28 3.23
N THR A 343 -9.29 -4.59 3.33
CA THR A 343 -9.36 -5.51 2.17
C THR A 343 -10.62 -6.36 2.14
N LEU A 344 -11.56 -6.11 3.06
CA LEU A 344 -12.84 -6.80 3.08
C LEU A 344 -13.86 -6.04 2.25
N THR A 345 -14.61 -6.76 1.43
CA THR A 345 -15.77 -6.21 0.73
C THR A 345 -16.96 -6.05 1.68
N PRO A 346 -17.94 -5.18 1.38
CA PRO A 346 -19.16 -5.07 2.20
C PRO A 346 -19.87 -6.42 2.41
N ALA A 347 -19.94 -7.26 1.38
CA ALA A 347 -20.55 -8.59 1.48
C ALA A 347 -19.75 -9.54 2.41
N GLU A 348 -18.43 -9.45 2.43
CA GLU A 348 -17.59 -10.23 3.37
C GLU A 348 -17.78 -9.74 4.80
N ILE A 349 -17.89 -8.43 5.03
CA ILE A 349 -18.13 -7.87 6.36
C ILE A 349 -19.51 -8.34 6.89
N GLU A 350 -20.54 -8.28 6.04
CA GLU A 350 -21.89 -8.79 6.39
C GLU A 350 -21.89 -10.30 6.66
N ALA A 351 -21.03 -11.06 5.97
CA ALA A 351 -20.85 -12.49 6.18
C ALA A 351 -19.98 -12.83 7.42
N GLY A 352 -19.52 -11.84 8.19
CA GLY A 352 -18.72 -12.03 9.39
C GLY A 352 -17.23 -12.26 9.16
N PHE A 353 -16.69 -11.96 7.97
CA PHE A 353 -15.25 -12.03 7.74
C PHE A 353 -14.52 -10.89 8.44
N VAL A 354 -13.37 -11.23 9.02
CA VAL A 354 -12.47 -10.30 9.71
C VAL A 354 -11.02 -10.56 9.29
N LEU A 355 -10.14 -9.59 9.58
CA LEU A 355 -8.69 -9.75 9.43
C LEU A 355 -8.09 -10.09 10.78
N ALA A 356 -7.72 -11.35 11.01
CA ALA A 356 -7.30 -11.86 12.31
C ALA A 356 -6.21 -11.03 13.01
N CYS A 357 -5.27 -10.46 12.24
CA CYS A 357 -4.17 -9.66 12.80
C CYS A 357 -4.60 -8.27 13.33
N SER A 358 -5.78 -7.78 12.96
CA SER A 358 -6.31 -6.47 13.36
C SER A 358 -7.60 -6.59 14.16
N THR A 359 -7.96 -7.79 14.59
CA THR A 359 -9.23 -8.07 15.27
C THR A 359 -8.98 -8.67 16.65
N LYS A 360 -9.65 -8.13 17.66
CA LYS A 360 -9.63 -8.56 19.05
C LYS A 360 -11.00 -9.09 19.47
N LEU A 361 -11.03 -9.92 20.51
CA LEU A 361 -12.27 -10.47 21.07
C LEU A 361 -12.96 -9.46 22.00
N LYS A 362 -14.28 -9.40 21.93
CA LYS A 362 -15.16 -8.70 22.89
C LYS A 362 -16.08 -9.65 23.64
N SER A 363 -16.22 -10.87 23.18
CA SER A 363 -16.91 -11.99 23.83
C SER A 363 -16.21 -13.30 23.47
N ASP A 364 -16.71 -14.42 23.97
CA ASP A 364 -16.37 -15.74 23.47
C ASP A 364 -16.74 -15.81 21.98
N ILE A 365 -15.85 -16.36 21.14
CA ILE A 365 -16.08 -16.44 19.70
C ILE A 365 -15.82 -17.83 19.13
N THR A 366 -16.50 -18.13 18.02
CA THR A 366 -16.25 -19.29 17.19
C THR A 366 -15.78 -18.82 15.82
N LEU A 367 -14.62 -19.35 15.35
CA LEU A 367 -14.02 -19.03 14.06
C LEU A 367 -14.06 -20.20 13.08
N SER A 368 -14.13 -19.85 11.77
CA SER A 368 -13.73 -20.68 10.63
C SER A 368 -12.51 -20.07 9.94
N LEU A 369 -11.50 -20.90 9.65
CA LEU A 369 -10.28 -20.50 8.90
C LEU A 369 -10.45 -20.79 7.42
#